data_ee11907f44baa7c9a96300ef14bad7b7
#
_entry.id   ee11907f44baa7c9a96300ef14bad7b7
#
_cell.length_a   1.000
_cell.length_b   1.000
_cell.length_c   1.000
_cell.angle_alpha   90.00
_cell.angle_beta   90.00
_cell.angle_gamma   90.00
#
_symmetry.space_group_name_H-M   'P 1'
#
loop_
_entity.id
_entity.type
_entity.pdbx_description
1 polymer ?
#
loop_
_entity_poly.entity_id
_entity_poly.type
_entity_poly.pdbx_seq_one_letter_code
_entity_poly.pdbx_strand_id
1 'polypeptide(L)'
;NASPQTLVAGTRFTTDAGMVYRIQKSIVVPGAKIEAGKVVPQSIEAELVADSIGESGNHTGETKLKIPGFQGSPRYDGFYAVAPQGFSGGFKGEATVASKDDVKIAEEEMSKAVFEELEVQMARKAPPGLHLMRELREVQIVKMESPRPGTPGERFSVAATASGKALVFREEDAIALMKSFALEESKDQELVEGSARLAYTVKTVDFEKGRAEVAVAGSLKTKTRIPEQELAALVKGKKEGSVI
;
A
#
# COMPACT_ATOMS: atom_id res chain seq x y z
N ASN A 1 13.24 21.98 -26.98
CA ASN A 1 12.08 22.12 -27.84
C ASN A 1 10.82 22.32 -26.98
N ALA A 2 10.13 23.45 -27.17
CA ALA A 2 8.99 23.83 -26.31
C ALA A 2 7.70 23.05 -26.66
N SER A 3 7.64 22.45 -27.86
CA SER A 3 6.45 21.70 -28.31
C SER A 3 6.56 20.22 -28.00
N PRO A 4 5.46 19.57 -27.59
CA PRO A 4 5.43 18.11 -27.45
C PRO A 4 5.75 17.42 -28.78
N GLN A 5 6.37 16.24 -28.69
CA GLN A 5 6.72 15.43 -29.86
C GLN A 5 6.10 14.04 -29.75
N THR A 6 5.24 13.73 -30.71
CA THR A 6 4.74 12.34 -30.84
C THR A 6 5.80 11.47 -31.50
N LEU A 7 6.10 10.34 -30.88
CA LEU A 7 6.90 9.24 -31.41
C LEU A 7 5.97 8.06 -31.63
N VAL A 8 5.83 7.63 -32.86
CA VAL A 8 4.97 6.49 -33.22
C VAL A 8 5.66 5.16 -32.89
N ALA A 9 4.87 4.12 -32.66
CA ALA A 9 5.40 2.77 -32.51
C ALA A 9 6.30 2.41 -33.72
N GLY A 10 7.42 1.74 -33.43
CA GLY A 10 8.43 1.43 -34.46
C GLY A 10 9.45 2.55 -34.72
N THR A 11 9.31 3.74 -34.10
CA THR A 11 10.34 4.79 -34.20
C THR A 11 11.70 4.22 -33.77
N ARG A 12 12.73 4.45 -34.59
CA ARG A 12 14.08 3.96 -34.36
C ARG A 12 14.87 4.90 -33.46
N PHE A 13 15.62 4.27 -32.58
CA PHE A 13 16.64 4.91 -31.75
C PHE A 13 17.97 4.24 -32.01
N THR A 14 19.05 4.97 -32.15
CA THR A 14 20.38 4.46 -32.42
C THR A 14 21.37 4.90 -31.38
N THR A 15 22.25 3.98 -30.98
CA THR A 15 23.43 4.30 -30.19
C THR A 15 24.53 4.85 -31.11
N ASP A 16 25.57 5.47 -30.53
CA ASP A 16 26.76 5.92 -31.27
C ASP A 16 27.50 4.74 -31.92
N ALA A 17 27.39 3.53 -31.37
CA ALA A 17 27.92 2.30 -31.95
C ALA A 17 27.05 1.74 -33.10
N GLY A 18 25.96 2.39 -33.48
CA GLY A 18 25.09 1.99 -34.59
C GLY A 18 24.06 0.92 -34.22
N MET A 19 23.91 0.51 -32.97
CA MET A 19 22.87 -0.42 -32.57
C MET A 19 21.49 0.26 -32.65
N VAL A 20 20.51 -0.47 -33.16
CA VAL A 20 19.17 0.03 -33.42
C VAL A 20 18.17 -0.60 -32.45
N TYR A 21 17.39 0.25 -31.83
CA TYR A 21 16.26 -0.12 -30.97
C TYR A 21 14.98 0.55 -31.45
N ARG A 22 13.82 -0.05 -31.18
CA ARG A 22 12.52 0.51 -31.56
C ARG A 22 11.60 0.63 -30.36
N ILE A 23 10.87 1.75 -30.35
CA ILE A 23 9.78 1.94 -29.40
C ILE A 23 8.61 1.02 -29.73
N GLN A 24 8.05 0.38 -28.71
CA GLN A 24 6.98 -0.62 -28.89
C GLN A 24 5.59 0.02 -28.96
N LYS A 25 5.40 1.15 -28.31
CA LYS A 25 4.12 1.88 -28.27
C LYS A 25 4.33 3.34 -28.63
N SER A 26 3.34 3.93 -29.28
CA SER A 26 3.35 5.38 -29.53
C SER A 26 3.28 6.15 -28.21
N ILE A 27 4.13 7.17 -28.09
CA ILE A 27 4.19 8.06 -26.91
C ILE A 27 4.22 9.51 -27.34
N VAL A 28 3.89 10.41 -26.42
CA VAL A 28 4.05 11.84 -26.58
C VAL A 28 5.08 12.33 -25.59
N VAL A 29 6.27 12.69 -26.08
CA VAL A 29 7.31 13.31 -25.27
C VAL A 29 6.90 14.75 -24.99
N PRO A 30 6.76 15.16 -23.73
CA PRO A 30 6.39 16.55 -23.38
C PRO A 30 7.42 17.56 -23.90
N GLY A 31 6.95 18.75 -24.21
CA GLY A 31 7.85 19.88 -24.50
C GLY A 31 8.56 20.35 -23.22
N ALA A 32 9.70 21.01 -23.39
CA ALA A 32 10.41 21.65 -22.27
C ALA A 32 9.55 22.76 -21.66
N LYS A 33 9.59 22.90 -20.34
CA LYS A 33 8.96 23.98 -19.59
C LYS A 33 9.94 25.15 -19.42
N ILE A 34 9.39 26.35 -19.25
CA ILE A 34 10.20 27.52 -18.85
C ILE A 34 9.86 27.80 -17.38
N GLU A 35 10.84 27.59 -16.51
CA GLU A 35 10.72 27.87 -15.08
C GLU A 35 11.79 28.88 -14.67
N ALA A 36 11.37 29.98 -14.06
CA ALA A 36 12.25 31.10 -13.67
C ALA A 36 13.18 31.58 -14.80
N GLY A 37 12.70 31.62 -16.06
CA GLY A 37 13.48 32.04 -17.23
C GLY A 37 14.48 31.02 -17.77
N LYS A 38 14.50 29.79 -17.20
CA LYS A 38 15.34 28.67 -17.65
C LYS A 38 14.50 27.61 -18.34
N VAL A 39 15.08 27.03 -19.40
CA VAL A 39 14.46 25.88 -20.11
C VAL A 39 14.72 24.62 -19.32
N VAL A 40 13.65 23.99 -18.81
CA VAL A 40 13.68 22.73 -18.06
C VAL A 40 13.20 21.61 -18.98
N PRO A 41 14.08 20.67 -19.39
CA PRO A 41 13.68 19.52 -20.17
C PRO A 41 12.67 18.65 -19.43
N GLN A 42 11.74 18.06 -20.18
CA GLN A 42 10.79 17.08 -19.65
C GLN A 42 11.10 15.71 -20.24
N SER A 43 10.81 14.65 -19.51
CA SER A 43 11.05 13.27 -19.94
C SER A 43 9.82 12.40 -19.70
N ILE A 44 9.78 11.27 -20.41
CA ILE A 44 8.82 10.20 -20.23
C ILE A 44 9.55 8.87 -20.38
N GLU A 45 9.16 7.87 -19.63
CA GLU A 45 9.71 6.52 -19.78
C GLU A 45 9.07 5.81 -20.97
N ALA A 46 9.89 5.06 -21.69
CA ALA A 46 9.46 4.28 -22.83
C ALA A 46 10.22 2.97 -22.96
N GLU A 47 9.55 1.95 -23.44
CA GLU A 47 10.15 0.66 -23.71
C GLU A 47 10.73 0.59 -25.13
N LEU A 48 12.01 0.23 -25.20
CA LEU A 48 12.74 0.00 -26.44
C LEU A 48 13.14 -1.47 -26.57
N VAL A 49 13.00 -2.02 -27.76
CA VAL A 49 13.43 -3.39 -28.10
C VAL A 49 14.46 -3.32 -29.23
N ALA A 50 15.53 -4.09 -29.11
CA ALA A 50 16.56 -4.16 -30.16
C ALA A 50 16.01 -4.75 -31.46
N ASP A 51 16.45 -4.22 -32.60
CA ASP A 51 16.18 -4.79 -33.92
C ASP A 51 16.95 -6.10 -34.14
N SER A 52 18.11 -6.22 -33.49
CA SER A 52 18.96 -7.43 -33.60
C SER A 52 18.48 -8.50 -32.62
N ILE A 53 18.35 -9.72 -33.12
CA ILE A 53 18.00 -10.88 -32.30
C ILE A 53 19.23 -11.39 -31.56
N GLY A 54 19.06 -11.72 -30.25
CA GLY A 54 20.10 -12.34 -29.44
C GLY A 54 20.91 -11.35 -28.64
N GLU A 55 22.04 -11.83 -28.14
CA GLU A 55 22.91 -11.08 -27.23
C GLU A 55 23.53 -9.82 -27.86
N SER A 56 23.58 -9.75 -29.18
CA SER A 56 24.09 -8.56 -29.91
C SER A 56 23.29 -7.28 -29.63
N GLY A 57 22.05 -7.41 -29.12
CA GLY A 57 21.23 -6.30 -28.67
C GLY A 57 21.50 -5.87 -27.21
N ASN A 58 22.28 -6.64 -26.45
CA ASN A 58 22.60 -6.32 -25.06
C ASN A 58 23.71 -5.27 -24.99
N HIS A 59 23.57 -4.35 -24.06
CA HIS A 59 24.59 -3.34 -23.78
C HIS A 59 24.54 -2.99 -22.31
N THR A 60 25.66 -3.04 -21.62
CA THR A 60 25.79 -2.72 -20.20
C THR A 60 26.23 -1.28 -19.99
N GLY A 61 25.64 -0.63 -18.98
CA GLY A 61 25.95 0.74 -18.62
C GLY A 61 25.07 1.78 -19.31
N GLU A 62 25.21 3.01 -18.85
CA GLU A 62 24.41 4.12 -19.38
C GLU A 62 24.65 4.32 -20.88
N THR A 63 23.56 4.36 -21.63
CA THR A 63 23.59 4.49 -23.07
C THR A 63 22.67 5.61 -23.54
N LYS A 64 23.24 6.55 -24.30
CA LYS A 64 22.47 7.60 -24.96
C LYS A 64 22.12 7.17 -26.36
N LEU A 65 20.85 7.44 -26.76
CA LEU A 65 20.34 7.09 -28.08
C LEU A 65 19.78 8.32 -28.76
N LYS A 66 20.03 8.43 -30.06
CA LYS A 66 19.47 9.47 -30.92
C LYS A 66 18.37 8.90 -31.80
N ILE A 67 17.53 9.78 -32.33
CA ILE A 67 16.45 9.44 -33.24
C ILE A 67 16.89 9.81 -34.67
N PRO A 68 17.31 8.83 -35.52
CA PRO A 68 17.83 9.13 -36.87
C PRO A 68 16.81 9.86 -37.76
N GLY A 69 15.50 9.61 -37.54
CA GLY A 69 14.45 10.30 -38.28
C GLY A 69 14.39 11.81 -38.07
N PHE A 70 15.12 12.35 -37.11
CA PHE A 70 15.22 13.80 -36.86
C PHE A 70 16.51 14.41 -37.39
N GLN A 71 17.39 13.61 -38.00
CA GLN A 71 18.67 14.09 -38.59
C GLN A 71 18.42 15.25 -39.56
N GLY A 72 19.24 16.27 -39.46
CA GLY A 72 19.09 17.50 -40.28
C GLY A 72 18.04 18.49 -39.77
N SER A 73 17.44 18.24 -38.62
CA SER A 73 16.51 19.17 -37.98
C SER A 73 16.97 19.55 -36.55
N PRO A 74 16.53 20.68 -35.99
CA PRO A 74 16.83 21.07 -34.61
C PRO A 74 16.31 20.06 -33.56
N ARG A 75 15.46 19.12 -33.97
CA ARG A 75 14.93 18.07 -33.09
C ARG A 75 15.96 16.97 -32.83
N TYR A 76 16.95 16.80 -33.69
CA TYR A 76 17.96 15.73 -33.59
C TYR A 76 18.79 15.83 -32.31
N ASP A 77 19.14 17.05 -31.90
CA ASP A 77 19.85 17.31 -30.66
C ASP A 77 18.91 17.53 -29.45
N GLY A 78 17.69 17.93 -29.73
CA GLY A 78 16.69 18.25 -28.71
C GLY A 78 15.90 17.06 -28.18
N PHE A 79 15.87 15.93 -28.91
CA PHE A 79 15.17 14.72 -28.50
C PHE A 79 16.12 13.52 -28.56
N TYR A 80 16.30 12.90 -27.41
CA TYR A 80 17.13 11.72 -27.24
C TYR A 80 16.58 10.83 -26.14
N ALA A 81 17.01 9.58 -26.07
CA ALA A 81 16.72 8.70 -24.95
C ALA A 81 18.02 8.40 -24.17
N VAL A 82 17.85 8.08 -22.90
CA VAL A 82 18.91 7.59 -22.03
C VAL A 82 18.43 6.28 -21.41
N ALA A 83 19.20 5.22 -21.58
CA ALA A 83 19.02 3.95 -20.87
C ALA A 83 20.08 3.87 -19.75
N PRO A 84 19.73 4.17 -18.49
CA PRO A 84 20.74 4.28 -17.42
C PRO A 84 21.47 2.98 -17.12
N GLN A 85 20.82 1.85 -17.33
CA GLN A 85 21.37 0.51 -17.10
C GLN A 85 21.74 -0.23 -18.40
N GLY A 86 21.56 0.44 -19.54
CA GLY A 86 21.74 -0.18 -20.87
C GLY A 86 20.56 -1.06 -21.27
N PHE A 87 20.86 -2.14 -22.00
CA PHE A 87 19.89 -3.08 -22.53
C PHE A 87 20.30 -4.52 -22.21
N SER A 88 19.35 -5.35 -21.83
CA SER A 88 19.59 -6.75 -21.48
C SER A 88 18.42 -7.65 -21.93
N GLY A 89 18.59 -8.96 -21.80
CA GLY A 89 17.55 -9.93 -22.12
C GLY A 89 17.53 -10.38 -23.58
N GLY A 90 18.45 -9.89 -24.42
CA GLY A 90 18.68 -10.42 -25.75
C GLY A 90 19.28 -11.82 -25.67
N PHE A 91 18.60 -12.82 -26.24
CA PHE A 91 19.01 -14.21 -26.22
C PHE A 91 18.67 -14.89 -27.56
N LYS A 92 19.47 -15.85 -27.97
CA LYS A 92 19.23 -16.68 -29.17
C LYS A 92 19.49 -18.14 -28.83
N GLY A 93 18.47 -18.98 -28.94
CA GLY A 93 18.53 -20.41 -28.62
C GLY A 93 17.30 -20.87 -27.84
N GLU A 94 17.35 -22.11 -27.36
CA GLU A 94 16.35 -22.65 -26.44
C GLU A 94 16.71 -22.21 -25.00
N ALA A 95 15.74 -21.71 -24.27
CA ALA A 95 15.89 -21.32 -22.88
C ALA A 95 14.61 -21.64 -22.11
N THR A 96 14.76 -22.02 -20.86
CA THR A 96 13.65 -22.00 -19.90
C THR A 96 13.24 -20.55 -19.68
N VAL A 97 11.96 -20.27 -19.83
CA VAL A 97 11.42 -18.93 -19.65
C VAL A 97 10.26 -18.97 -18.67
N ALA A 98 10.10 -17.92 -17.88
CA ALA A 98 8.91 -17.74 -17.08
C ALA A 98 7.71 -17.52 -18.00
N SER A 99 6.71 -18.39 -17.92
CA SER A 99 5.46 -18.19 -18.65
C SER A 99 4.62 -17.05 -18.04
N LYS A 100 3.61 -16.61 -18.76
CA LYS A 100 2.66 -15.61 -18.22
C LYS A 100 1.95 -16.13 -16.97
N ASP A 101 1.63 -17.41 -16.96
CA ASP A 101 0.92 -18.04 -15.84
C ASP A 101 1.84 -18.21 -14.62
N ASP A 102 3.12 -18.54 -14.83
CA ASP A 102 4.11 -18.63 -13.74
C ASP A 102 4.29 -17.27 -13.05
N VAL A 103 4.42 -16.20 -13.85
CA VAL A 103 4.56 -14.85 -13.30
C VAL A 103 3.31 -14.45 -12.51
N LYS A 104 2.12 -14.71 -13.07
CA LYS A 104 0.85 -14.39 -12.42
C LYS A 104 0.68 -15.14 -11.09
N ILE A 105 0.98 -16.44 -11.06
CA ILE A 105 0.92 -17.24 -9.83
C ILE A 105 1.87 -16.67 -8.78
N ALA A 106 3.10 -16.35 -9.17
CA ALA A 106 4.07 -15.78 -8.25
C ALA A 106 3.67 -14.39 -7.72
N GLU A 107 3.03 -13.55 -8.53
CA GLU A 107 2.46 -12.25 -8.09
C GLU A 107 1.31 -12.45 -7.09
N GLU A 108 0.43 -13.43 -7.32
CA GLU A 108 -0.67 -13.76 -6.42
C GLU A 108 -0.16 -14.29 -5.08
N GLU A 109 0.82 -15.19 -5.09
CA GLU A 109 1.48 -15.72 -3.89
C GLU A 109 2.21 -14.61 -3.11
N MET A 110 2.94 -13.74 -3.80
CA MET A 110 3.61 -12.61 -3.18
C MET A 110 2.61 -11.65 -2.54
N SER A 111 1.51 -11.35 -3.22
CA SER A 111 0.44 -10.49 -2.70
C SER A 111 -0.13 -11.05 -1.40
N LYS A 112 -0.42 -12.34 -1.36
CA LYS A 112 -0.94 -13.01 -0.17
C LYS A 112 0.06 -12.96 0.99
N ALA A 113 1.33 -13.29 0.72
CA ALA A 113 2.39 -13.27 1.73
C ALA A 113 2.59 -11.87 2.34
N VAL A 114 2.58 -10.83 1.50
CA VAL A 114 2.73 -9.45 1.95
C VAL A 114 1.53 -8.99 2.76
N PHE A 115 0.31 -9.37 2.40
CA PHE A 115 -0.88 -9.04 3.19
C PHE A 115 -0.84 -9.71 4.56
N GLU A 116 -0.49 -10.99 4.63
CA GLU A 116 -0.36 -11.72 5.90
C GLU A 116 0.71 -11.08 6.81
N GLU A 117 1.87 -10.74 6.27
CA GLU A 117 2.95 -10.11 7.02
C GLU A 117 2.54 -8.71 7.54
N LEU A 118 1.86 -7.90 6.71
CA LEU A 118 1.37 -6.59 7.13
C LEU A 118 0.32 -6.69 8.23
N GLU A 119 -0.60 -7.65 8.17
CA GLU A 119 -1.57 -7.88 9.24
C GLU A 119 -0.87 -8.20 10.57
N VAL A 120 0.16 -9.04 10.53
CA VAL A 120 0.97 -9.37 11.71
C VAL A 120 1.71 -8.14 12.24
N GLN A 121 2.30 -7.35 11.35
CA GLN A 121 3.02 -6.13 11.74
C GLN A 121 2.08 -5.07 12.33
N MET A 122 0.88 -4.89 11.78
CA MET A 122 -0.12 -3.97 12.32
C MET A 122 -0.55 -4.40 13.74
N ALA A 123 -0.78 -5.70 13.94
CA ALA A 123 -1.14 -6.21 15.26
C ALA A 123 -0.01 -5.99 16.30
N ARG A 124 1.25 -6.18 15.90
CA ARG A 124 2.42 -5.95 16.77
C ARG A 124 2.65 -4.47 17.08
N LYS A 125 2.34 -3.59 16.13
CA LYS A 125 2.53 -2.13 16.28
C LYS A 125 1.34 -1.44 16.94
N ALA A 126 0.22 -2.12 17.13
CA ALA A 126 -0.93 -1.56 17.82
C ALA A 126 -0.52 -1.19 19.28
N PRO A 127 -0.74 0.05 19.70
CA PRO A 127 -0.40 0.46 21.07
C PRO A 127 -1.18 -0.34 22.11
N PRO A 128 -0.59 -0.64 23.27
CA PRO A 128 -1.29 -1.36 24.34
C PRO A 128 -2.59 -0.65 24.74
N GLY A 129 -3.64 -1.43 25.01
CA GLY A 129 -4.96 -0.89 25.41
C GLY A 129 -5.82 -0.38 24.24
N LEU A 130 -5.32 -0.45 23.02
CA LEU A 130 -6.12 -0.14 21.83
C LEU A 130 -6.63 -1.43 21.17
N HIS A 131 -7.91 -1.40 20.79
CA HIS A 131 -8.58 -2.50 20.11
C HIS A 131 -8.43 -2.33 18.60
N LEU A 132 -7.90 -3.36 17.93
CA LEU A 132 -7.69 -3.41 16.49
C LEU A 132 -8.56 -4.51 15.89
N MET A 133 -9.59 -4.12 15.14
CA MET A 133 -10.45 -5.05 14.42
C MET A 133 -9.95 -5.27 12.99
N ARG A 134 -10.29 -6.43 12.41
CA ARG A 134 -9.90 -6.75 11.04
C ARG A 134 -10.53 -5.79 10.03
N GLU A 135 -11.78 -5.46 10.23
CA GLU A 135 -12.56 -4.57 9.37
C GLU A 135 -12.10 -3.11 9.42
N LEU A 136 -11.30 -2.75 10.43
CA LEU A 136 -10.69 -1.43 10.60
C LEU A 136 -9.27 -1.36 10.01
N ARG A 137 -8.91 -2.27 9.12
CA ARG A 137 -7.62 -2.31 8.43
C ARG A 137 -7.83 -2.19 6.93
N GLU A 138 -6.94 -1.47 6.30
CA GLU A 138 -6.83 -1.38 4.85
C GLU A 138 -5.38 -1.73 4.47
N VAL A 139 -5.22 -2.64 3.54
CA VAL A 139 -3.91 -3.01 2.99
C VAL A 139 -3.98 -2.91 1.48
N GLN A 140 -2.99 -2.26 0.87
CA GLN A 140 -2.90 -2.14 -0.57
C GLN A 140 -1.45 -2.36 -1.04
N ILE A 141 -1.30 -3.02 -2.19
CA ILE A 141 -0.02 -3.11 -2.87
C ILE A 141 0.24 -1.79 -3.56
N VAL A 142 1.37 -1.16 -3.22
CA VAL A 142 1.83 0.12 -3.81
C VAL A 142 2.65 -0.14 -5.06
N LYS A 143 3.45 -1.21 -5.04
CA LYS A 143 4.34 -1.57 -6.14
C LYS A 143 4.48 -3.09 -6.22
N MET A 144 4.43 -3.62 -7.44
CA MET A 144 4.78 -5.00 -7.74
C MET A 144 5.91 -4.99 -8.77
N GLU A 145 6.95 -5.73 -8.52
CA GLU A 145 8.08 -5.91 -9.42
C GLU A 145 8.18 -7.38 -9.79
N SER A 146 7.94 -7.67 -11.04
CA SER A 146 7.99 -9.02 -11.59
C SER A 146 8.71 -9.02 -12.96
N PRO A 147 9.32 -10.14 -13.36
CA PRO A 147 9.91 -10.25 -14.67
C PRO A 147 8.83 -10.24 -15.75
N ARG A 148 9.22 -9.86 -16.95
CA ARG A 148 8.32 -9.99 -18.10
C ARG A 148 8.16 -11.47 -18.47
N PRO A 149 6.94 -11.92 -18.83
CA PRO A 149 6.77 -13.24 -19.42
C PRO A 149 7.69 -13.42 -20.64
N GLY A 150 8.32 -14.59 -20.73
CA GLY A 150 9.32 -14.86 -21.76
C GLY A 150 10.75 -14.43 -21.41
N THR A 151 10.99 -13.87 -20.25
CA THR A 151 12.35 -13.59 -19.78
C THR A 151 13.09 -14.91 -19.53
N PRO A 152 14.26 -15.13 -20.17
CA PRO A 152 15.05 -16.33 -19.95
C PRO A 152 15.58 -16.41 -18.52
N GLY A 153 15.55 -17.61 -17.95
CA GLY A 153 16.08 -17.90 -16.63
C GLY A 153 15.46 -19.14 -16.01
N GLU A 154 16.25 -19.89 -15.28
CA GLU A 154 15.76 -21.07 -14.51
C GLU A 154 14.97 -20.65 -13.26
N ARG A 155 15.21 -19.44 -12.79
CA ARG A 155 14.58 -18.87 -11.61
C ARG A 155 14.28 -17.39 -11.85
N PHE A 156 13.23 -16.91 -11.25
CA PHE A 156 12.89 -15.49 -11.22
C PHE A 156 12.43 -15.11 -9.80
N SER A 157 12.42 -13.83 -9.54
CA SER A 157 11.94 -13.28 -8.27
C SER A 157 10.83 -12.26 -8.53
N VAL A 158 9.88 -12.22 -7.60
CA VAL A 158 8.84 -11.19 -7.53
C VAL A 158 9.03 -10.45 -6.22
N ALA A 159 8.92 -9.13 -6.26
CA ALA A 159 8.95 -8.29 -5.08
C ALA A 159 7.72 -7.40 -5.03
N ALA A 160 7.20 -7.16 -3.83
CA ALA A 160 6.08 -6.26 -3.62
C ALA A 160 6.36 -5.27 -2.51
N THR A 161 5.90 -4.04 -2.70
CA THR A 161 5.81 -3.04 -1.65
C THR A 161 4.34 -2.80 -1.36
N ALA A 162 3.95 -2.91 -0.10
CA ALA A 162 2.58 -2.65 0.30
C ALA A 162 2.55 -1.60 1.42
N SER A 163 1.42 -0.91 1.54
CA SER A 163 1.10 -0.01 2.63
C SER A 163 -0.16 -0.46 3.33
N GLY A 164 -0.23 -0.18 4.63
CA GLY A 164 -1.41 -0.48 5.42
C GLY A 164 -1.79 0.68 6.31
N LYS A 165 -3.11 0.88 6.46
CA LYS A 165 -3.71 1.81 7.42
C LYS A 165 -4.59 1.03 8.37
N ALA A 166 -4.65 1.47 9.63
CA ALA A 166 -5.56 0.89 10.60
C ALA A 166 -6.18 1.97 11.47
N LEU A 167 -7.45 1.80 11.80
CA LEU A 167 -8.12 2.57 12.83
C LEU A 167 -8.21 1.72 14.08
N VAL A 168 -7.92 2.35 15.22
CA VAL A 168 -7.95 1.69 16.53
C VAL A 168 -8.74 2.55 17.51
N PHE A 169 -9.34 1.93 18.51
CA PHE A 169 -10.08 2.62 19.55
C PHE A 169 -9.77 2.02 20.92
N ARG A 170 -10.02 2.77 21.99
CA ARG A 170 -9.87 2.26 23.35
C ARG A 170 -11.15 1.52 23.76
N GLU A 171 -10.99 0.31 24.22
CA GLU A 171 -12.12 -0.46 24.76
C GLU A 171 -12.72 0.21 26.01
N GLU A 172 -11.87 0.87 26.78
CA GLU A 172 -12.32 1.64 27.96
C GLU A 172 -13.32 2.75 27.61
N ASP A 173 -13.14 3.43 26.47
CA ASP A 173 -14.07 4.46 26.01
C ASP A 173 -15.43 3.84 25.62
N ALA A 174 -15.42 2.66 25.00
CA ALA A 174 -16.64 1.93 24.68
C ALA A 174 -17.37 1.46 25.95
N ILE A 175 -16.62 0.97 26.95
CA ILE A 175 -17.18 0.59 28.26
C ILE A 175 -17.75 1.82 28.95
N ALA A 176 -17.06 2.96 28.95
CA ALA A 176 -17.53 4.20 29.57
C ALA A 176 -18.83 4.70 28.92
N LEU A 177 -18.91 4.61 27.59
CA LEU A 177 -20.12 4.96 26.84
C LEU A 177 -21.28 4.05 27.22
N MET A 178 -21.10 2.74 27.22
CA MET A 178 -22.14 1.77 27.61
C MET A 178 -22.56 1.97 29.07
N LYS A 179 -21.61 2.28 29.95
CA LYS A 179 -21.90 2.59 31.34
C LYS A 179 -22.77 3.84 31.46
N SER A 180 -22.51 4.90 30.70
CA SER A 180 -23.33 6.12 30.74
C SER A 180 -24.79 5.83 30.39
N PHE A 181 -25.04 5.05 29.35
CA PHE A 181 -26.40 4.65 28.99
C PHE A 181 -27.05 3.73 30.03
N ALA A 182 -26.31 2.75 30.57
CA ALA A 182 -26.88 1.79 31.50
C ALA A 182 -27.23 2.41 32.89
N LEU A 183 -26.50 3.46 33.29
CA LEU A 183 -26.69 4.12 34.61
C LEU A 183 -27.52 5.41 34.49
N GLU A 184 -27.89 5.86 33.31
CA GLU A 184 -28.71 7.06 33.11
C GLU A 184 -30.05 6.98 33.83
N GLU A 185 -30.66 5.77 33.84
CA GLU A 185 -31.93 5.49 34.50
C GLU A 185 -31.79 5.02 35.97
N SER A 186 -30.56 4.75 36.47
CA SER A 186 -30.33 4.09 37.74
C SER A 186 -29.16 4.72 38.51
N LYS A 187 -29.42 5.87 39.19
CA LYS A 187 -28.41 6.65 39.90
C LYS A 187 -27.76 5.93 41.10
N ASP A 188 -28.43 4.91 41.62
CA ASP A 188 -27.98 4.17 42.81
C ASP A 188 -27.23 2.88 42.46
N GLN A 189 -26.84 2.72 41.20
CA GLN A 189 -26.08 1.56 40.74
C GLN A 189 -24.66 1.95 40.37
N GLU A 190 -23.75 1.02 40.58
CA GLU A 190 -22.37 1.10 40.10
C GLU A 190 -21.97 -0.14 39.30
N LEU A 191 -21.08 0.03 38.35
CA LEU A 191 -20.58 -1.06 37.52
C LEU A 191 -19.72 -2.02 38.35
N VAL A 192 -19.91 -3.31 38.17
CA VAL A 192 -18.96 -4.32 38.68
C VAL A 192 -17.79 -4.36 37.73
N GLU A 193 -16.60 -4.02 38.19
CA GLU A 193 -15.38 -4.01 37.39
C GLU A 193 -15.13 -5.37 36.72
N GLY A 194 -14.65 -5.32 35.47
CA GLY A 194 -14.37 -6.52 34.65
C GLY A 194 -15.62 -7.31 34.21
N SER A 195 -16.84 -6.83 34.50
CA SER A 195 -18.08 -7.51 34.13
C SER A 195 -18.55 -7.23 32.72
N ALA A 196 -17.97 -6.21 32.07
CA ALA A 196 -18.35 -5.85 30.70
C ALA A 196 -18.07 -7.00 29.73
N ARG A 197 -19.05 -7.27 28.88
CA ARG A 197 -18.91 -8.19 27.72
C ARG A 197 -19.46 -7.43 26.54
N LEU A 198 -18.55 -6.98 25.66
CA LEU A 198 -18.88 -6.16 24.51
C LEU A 198 -18.63 -6.92 23.23
N ALA A 199 -19.49 -6.69 22.26
CA ALA A 199 -19.36 -7.12 20.87
C ALA A 199 -19.37 -5.89 19.98
N TYR A 200 -18.52 -5.89 18.99
CA TYR A 200 -18.33 -4.76 18.09
C TYR A 200 -18.74 -5.16 16.68
N THR A 201 -19.41 -4.26 15.98
CA THR A 201 -19.76 -4.43 14.58
C THR A 201 -19.43 -3.15 13.83
N VAL A 202 -18.52 -3.21 12.89
CA VAL A 202 -18.16 -2.07 12.05
C VAL A 202 -19.29 -1.83 11.04
N LYS A 203 -19.80 -0.60 11.01
CA LYS A 203 -20.86 -0.16 10.08
C LYS A 203 -20.28 0.53 8.86
N THR A 204 -19.41 1.50 9.08
CA THR A 204 -18.74 2.26 8.02
C THR A 204 -17.31 2.57 8.41
N VAL A 205 -16.43 2.67 7.41
CA VAL A 205 -15.02 3.06 7.59
C VAL A 205 -14.64 4.05 6.50
N ASP A 206 -13.97 5.12 6.88
CA ASP A 206 -13.36 6.09 5.98
C ASP A 206 -11.90 6.29 6.42
N PHE A 207 -11.00 5.55 5.77
CA PHE A 207 -9.57 5.58 6.09
C PHE A 207 -8.90 6.91 5.71
N GLU A 208 -9.47 7.67 4.77
CA GLU A 208 -8.90 8.96 4.39
C GLU A 208 -9.19 10.04 5.43
N LYS A 209 -10.40 10.01 6.00
CA LYS A 209 -10.78 10.92 7.08
C LYS A 209 -10.43 10.41 8.47
N GLY A 210 -9.91 9.17 8.57
CA GLY A 210 -9.59 8.53 9.85
C GLY A 210 -10.82 8.32 10.73
N ARG A 211 -11.98 7.95 10.16
CA ARG A 211 -13.25 7.78 10.85
C ARG A 211 -13.84 6.41 10.62
N ALA A 212 -14.43 5.85 11.66
CA ALA A 212 -15.24 4.63 11.57
C ALA A 212 -16.48 4.75 12.45
N GLU A 213 -17.56 4.15 12.01
CA GLU A 213 -18.75 3.95 12.81
C GLU A 213 -18.80 2.49 13.26
N VAL A 214 -18.75 2.29 14.58
CA VAL A 214 -18.74 0.98 15.20
C VAL A 214 -19.93 0.86 16.12
N ALA A 215 -20.83 -0.07 15.83
CA ALA A 215 -21.90 -0.42 16.74
C ALA A 215 -21.34 -1.29 17.86
N VAL A 216 -21.68 -0.93 19.10
CA VAL A 216 -21.30 -1.66 20.31
C VAL A 216 -22.56 -2.26 20.93
N ALA A 217 -22.55 -3.55 21.15
CA ALA A 217 -23.60 -4.26 21.87
C ALA A 217 -22.97 -5.07 23.00
N GLY A 218 -23.68 -5.21 24.13
CA GLY A 218 -23.10 -5.98 25.22
C GLY A 218 -23.95 -6.00 26.49
N SER A 219 -23.35 -6.54 27.54
CA SER A 219 -23.94 -6.60 28.87
C SER A 219 -22.94 -6.11 29.92
N LEU A 220 -23.47 -5.47 30.95
CA LEU A 220 -22.76 -5.00 32.12
C LEU A 220 -23.45 -5.56 33.38
N LYS A 221 -22.69 -5.95 34.36
CA LYS A 221 -23.26 -6.24 35.68
C LYS A 221 -23.17 -5.00 36.54
N THR A 222 -24.26 -4.67 37.23
CA THR A 222 -24.33 -3.56 38.16
C THR A 222 -24.61 -4.10 39.54
N LYS A 223 -24.22 -3.35 40.56
CA LYS A 223 -24.55 -3.56 41.98
C LYS A 223 -25.12 -2.28 42.54
N THR A 224 -26.01 -2.40 43.48
CA THR A 224 -26.56 -1.24 44.18
C THR A 224 -25.49 -0.59 45.05
N ARG A 225 -25.34 0.71 44.92
CA ARG A 225 -24.46 1.51 45.81
C ARG A 225 -25.17 1.73 47.12
N ILE A 226 -24.69 1.10 48.18
CA ILE A 226 -25.18 1.35 49.53
C ILE A 226 -24.30 2.44 50.13
N PRO A 227 -24.86 3.63 50.47
CA PRO A 227 -24.08 4.69 51.10
C PRO A 227 -23.54 4.22 52.45
N GLU A 228 -22.28 4.47 52.73
CA GLU A 228 -21.64 4.07 54.00
C GLU A 228 -22.39 4.60 55.24
N GLN A 229 -23.03 5.77 55.11
CA GLN A 229 -23.83 6.37 56.20
C GLN A 229 -25.08 5.55 56.49
N GLU A 230 -25.74 4.97 55.52
CA GLU A 230 -26.89 4.08 55.68
C GLU A 230 -26.46 2.75 56.30
N LEU A 231 -25.32 2.18 55.83
CA LEU A 231 -24.78 0.98 56.42
C LEU A 231 -24.38 1.17 57.87
N ALA A 232 -23.74 2.29 58.18
CA ALA A 232 -23.37 2.67 59.55
C ALA A 232 -24.61 2.87 60.45
N ALA A 233 -25.71 3.40 59.92
CA ALA A 233 -26.97 3.56 60.63
C ALA A 233 -27.67 2.21 60.88
N LEU A 234 -27.62 1.28 59.96
CA LEU A 234 -28.20 -0.06 60.09
C LEU A 234 -27.45 -0.95 61.09
N VAL A 235 -26.14 -0.74 61.25
CA VAL A 235 -25.28 -1.52 62.17
C VAL A 235 -25.19 -0.89 63.56
N LYS A 236 -25.41 0.42 63.66
CA LYS A 236 -25.31 1.14 64.89
C LYS A 236 -26.33 0.66 65.92
N GLY A 237 -25.86 0.08 67.00
CA GLY A 237 -26.69 -0.43 68.13
C GLY A 237 -27.11 -1.90 68.01
N LYS A 238 -26.69 -2.65 66.97
CA LYS A 238 -26.89 -4.10 66.87
C LYS A 238 -25.76 -4.85 67.54
N LYS A 239 -26.11 -5.92 68.30
CA LYS A 239 -25.11 -6.82 68.87
C LYS A 239 -24.41 -7.64 67.82
N GLU A 240 -23.15 -7.99 68.05
CA GLU A 240 -22.39 -8.90 67.15
C GLU A 240 -23.17 -10.19 66.95
N GLY A 241 -23.39 -10.63 65.72
CA GLY A 241 -24.20 -11.79 65.37
C GLY A 241 -25.64 -11.50 64.91
N SER A 242 -26.08 -10.24 64.87
CA SER A 242 -27.44 -9.85 64.42
C SER A 242 -27.44 -9.24 63.03
N VAL A 243 -26.31 -9.24 62.34
CA VAL A 243 -26.15 -8.75 60.96
C VAL A 243 -25.96 -9.95 60.07
N ILE A 244 -26.99 -10.40 59.38
CA ILE A 244 -26.95 -11.37 58.31
C ILE A 244 -27.19 -10.64 56.98
#